data_aa5f40042a5486ae3f57a8377b8a11dd
#
_entry.id   aa5f40042a5486ae3f57a8377b8a11dd
#
_cell.length_a   1.000
_cell.length_b   1.000
_cell.length_c   1.000
_cell.angle_alpha   90.00
_cell.angle_beta   90.00
_cell.angle_gamma   90.00
#
_symmetry.space_group_name_H-M   'P 1'
#
loop_
_entity.id
_entity.type
_entity.pdbx_description
1 polymer ?
#
loop_
_entity_poly.entity_id
_entity_poly.type
_entity_poly.pdbx_seq_one_letter_code
_entity_poly.pdbx_strand_id
1 'polypeptide(L)'
;CRSPMETAFVMILTLPKSEGGLGIKGIETDYEVQVTAAAKNLTRRKKFFMDAYLKKSRTDIEYNGFYHDAEEDRAIDEERKNALASMGYGIITVSRYSFMHASSFVRVMEAIQRKEGVRPSRLPKDFQIMQEDLRQFVLRRFIEEKKRIQKQLRQDSEDRQRIDLEKAMLEGTTLDDPTINEAPAIDDMQTVKIDSPSFAQTSSLAPEGRIFGAGS
;
A
#
# COMPACT_ATOMS: atom_id res chain seq x y z
N CYS A 1 -4.02 -17.03 -4.25
CA CYS A 1 -4.52 -15.66 -3.97
C CYS A 1 -5.90 -15.74 -3.34
N ARG A 2 -6.08 -15.11 -2.19
CA ARG A 2 -7.33 -15.14 -1.40
C ARG A 2 -8.20 -13.92 -1.63
N SER A 3 -7.64 -12.87 -2.22
CA SER A 3 -8.37 -11.66 -2.54
C SER A 3 -8.18 -11.21 -4.00
N PRO A 4 -9.15 -10.48 -4.57
CA PRO A 4 -9.00 -9.90 -5.91
C PRO A 4 -7.83 -8.92 -6.00
N MET A 5 -7.47 -8.23 -4.91
CA MET A 5 -6.36 -7.29 -4.88
C MET A 5 -5.00 -8.00 -4.91
N GLU A 6 -4.86 -9.12 -4.20
CA GLU A 6 -3.68 -9.99 -4.31
C GLU A 6 -3.53 -10.49 -5.75
N THR A 7 -4.62 -10.95 -6.37
CA THR A 7 -4.60 -11.38 -7.76
C THR A 7 -4.15 -10.27 -8.71
N ALA A 8 -4.72 -9.07 -8.58
CA ALA A 8 -4.32 -7.90 -9.36
C ALA A 8 -2.84 -7.58 -9.20
N PHE A 9 -2.33 -7.66 -7.97
CA PHE A 9 -0.93 -7.40 -7.68
C PHE A 9 -0.01 -8.47 -8.29
N VAL A 10 -0.35 -9.75 -8.15
CA VAL A 10 0.40 -10.87 -8.76
C VAL A 10 0.43 -10.73 -10.28
N MET A 11 -0.67 -10.30 -10.92
CA MET A 11 -0.68 -10.00 -12.36
C MET A 11 0.37 -8.95 -12.73
N ILE A 12 0.49 -7.86 -11.99
CA ILE A 12 1.52 -6.82 -12.25
C ILE A 12 2.92 -7.40 -12.10
N LEU A 13 3.15 -8.29 -11.15
CA LEU A 13 4.45 -8.92 -10.97
C LEU A 13 4.82 -9.89 -12.10
N THR A 14 3.83 -10.60 -12.67
CA THR A 14 4.05 -11.70 -13.61
C THR A 14 3.95 -11.31 -15.08
N LEU A 15 3.13 -10.32 -15.41
CA LEU A 15 2.95 -9.86 -16.80
C LEU A 15 4.28 -9.40 -17.41
N PRO A 16 4.43 -9.50 -18.75
CA PRO A 16 5.64 -9.08 -19.46
C PRO A 16 5.97 -7.61 -19.25
N LYS A 17 7.25 -7.28 -19.33
CA LYS A 17 7.74 -5.89 -19.24
C LYS A 17 7.19 -5.00 -20.36
N SER A 18 6.90 -5.58 -21.52
CA SER A 18 6.24 -4.92 -22.65
C SER A 18 4.80 -4.51 -22.36
N GLU A 19 4.22 -5.00 -21.29
CA GLU A 19 2.86 -4.70 -20.82
C GLU A 19 2.85 -3.96 -19.48
N GLY A 20 4.02 -3.47 -19.03
CA GLY A 20 4.16 -2.78 -17.74
C GLY A 20 4.33 -3.69 -16.53
N GLY A 21 4.32 -5.01 -16.71
CA GLY A 21 4.61 -5.97 -15.65
C GLY A 21 6.09 -6.13 -15.36
N LEU A 22 6.46 -6.78 -14.26
CA LEU A 22 7.87 -7.04 -13.94
C LEU A 22 8.44 -8.29 -14.62
N GLY A 23 7.59 -9.15 -15.18
CA GLY A 23 7.99 -10.41 -15.82
C GLY A 23 8.64 -11.40 -14.85
N ILE A 24 8.30 -11.35 -13.56
CA ILE A 24 8.82 -12.24 -12.55
C ILE A 24 8.20 -13.63 -12.76
N LYS A 25 9.06 -14.65 -12.83
CA LYS A 25 8.66 -16.05 -13.00
C LYS A 25 8.76 -16.81 -11.68
N GLY A 26 7.95 -17.84 -11.53
CA GLY A 26 8.04 -18.75 -10.38
C GLY A 26 7.55 -18.12 -9.07
N ILE A 27 6.59 -17.20 -9.15
CA ILE A 27 5.86 -16.73 -7.96
C ILE A 27 4.94 -17.86 -7.51
N GLU A 28 4.99 -18.19 -6.23
CA GLU A 28 4.06 -19.11 -5.60
C GLU A 28 3.10 -18.35 -4.69
N THR A 29 1.80 -18.55 -4.92
CA THR A 29 0.75 -17.96 -4.07
C THR A 29 0.30 -18.96 -3.02
N ASP A 30 -0.11 -18.46 -1.84
CA ASP A 30 -0.49 -19.30 -0.70
C ASP A 30 0.61 -20.32 -0.30
N TYR A 31 1.88 -19.91 -0.45
CA TYR A 31 3.01 -20.78 -0.16
C TYR A 31 3.12 -21.05 1.34
N GLU A 32 3.08 -22.33 1.72
CA GLU A 32 3.18 -22.76 3.11
C GLU A 32 4.64 -22.86 3.55
N VAL A 33 4.98 -22.19 4.65
CA VAL A 33 6.29 -22.24 5.28
C VAL A 33 6.15 -22.84 6.69
N GLN A 34 6.88 -23.93 6.94
CA GLN A 34 6.96 -24.53 8.28
C GLN A 34 7.91 -23.71 9.16
N VAL A 35 7.50 -23.44 10.40
CA VAL A 35 8.32 -22.73 11.38
C VAL A 35 9.49 -23.62 11.81
N THR A 36 10.71 -23.16 11.58
CA THR A 36 11.94 -23.88 11.97
C THR A 36 12.23 -23.76 13.47
N ALA A 37 13.12 -24.59 13.97
CA ALA A 37 13.54 -24.55 15.38
C ALA A 37 14.05 -23.16 15.79
N ALA A 38 14.75 -22.43 14.90
CA ALA A 38 15.25 -21.09 15.15
C ALA A 38 14.15 -20.05 15.40
N ALA A 39 12.97 -20.24 14.82
CA ALA A 39 11.84 -19.30 14.95
C ALA A 39 10.82 -19.71 16.02
N LYS A 40 10.92 -20.91 16.60
CA LYS A 40 9.95 -21.42 17.59
C LYS A 40 9.79 -20.54 18.84
N ASN A 41 10.85 -19.82 19.22
CA ASN A 41 10.79 -18.92 20.38
C ASN A 41 10.15 -17.57 20.06
N LEU A 42 9.94 -17.27 18.76
CA LEU A 42 9.39 -16.00 18.29
C LEU A 42 7.92 -16.11 17.95
N THR A 43 7.37 -17.32 17.85
CA THR A 43 5.95 -17.53 17.51
C THR A 43 5.40 -18.84 18.10
N ARG A 44 4.11 -18.84 18.41
CA ARG A 44 3.38 -20.06 18.77
C ARG A 44 2.85 -20.82 17.56
N ARG A 45 2.90 -20.21 16.37
CA ARG A 45 2.41 -20.82 15.13
C ARG A 45 3.38 -21.92 14.66
N LYS A 46 2.83 -22.94 14.01
CA LYS A 46 3.62 -24.03 13.43
C LYS A 46 3.98 -23.76 11.98
N LYS A 47 3.19 -22.92 11.29
CA LYS A 47 3.35 -22.60 9.88
C LYS A 47 2.81 -21.21 9.57
N PHE A 48 3.32 -20.62 8.49
CA PHE A 48 2.81 -19.39 7.89
C PHE A 48 2.42 -19.65 6.44
N PHE A 49 1.54 -18.81 5.92
CA PHE A 49 1.21 -18.76 4.49
C PHE A 49 1.67 -17.42 3.95
N MET A 50 2.31 -17.45 2.78
CA MET A 50 2.79 -16.27 2.06
C MET A 50 1.83 -15.97 0.92
N ASP A 51 1.44 -14.69 0.76
CA ASP A 51 0.47 -14.31 -0.28
C ASP A 51 1.08 -14.43 -1.67
N ALA A 52 2.29 -13.91 -1.87
CA ALA A 52 3.05 -14.05 -3.11
C ALA A 52 4.54 -14.24 -2.81
N TYR A 53 4.98 -15.49 -2.82
CA TYR A 53 6.36 -15.84 -2.52
C TYR A 53 7.24 -15.77 -3.75
N LEU A 54 8.27 -14.94 -3.67
CA LEU A 54 9.32 -14.79 -4.66
C LEU A 54 10.48 -15.73 -4.32
N LYS A 55 10.56 -16.88 -5.00
CA LYS A 55 11.55 -17.93 -4.71
C LYS A 55 12.99 -17.43 -4.77
N LYS A 56 13.33 -16.65 -5.79
CA LYS A 56 14.67 -16.20 -6.06
C LYS A 56 15.24 -15.35 -4.93
N SER A 57 14.48 -14.40 -4.44
CA SER A 57 14.87 -13.49 -3.37
C SER A 57 14.45 -13.96 -1.98
N ARG A 58 13.75 -15.10 -1.90
CA ARG A 58 13.14 -15.62 -0.67
C ARG A 58 12.28 -14.55 0.04
N THR A 59 11.49 -13.81 -0.74
CA THR A 59 10.72 -12.67 -0.24
C THR A 59 9.23 -12.95 -0.38
N ASP A 60 8.49 -12.72 0.70
CA ASP A 60 7.03 -12.67 0.68
C ASP A 60 6.55 -11.27 0.34
N ILE A 61 5.63 -11.16 -0.58
CA ILE A 61 4.91 -9.92 -0.88
C ILE A 61 3.52 -10.05 -0.30
N GLU A 62 3.26 -9.35 0.78
CA GLU A 62 1.98 -9.37 1.49
C GLU A 62 1.11 -8.18 1.11
N TYR A 63 -0.15 -8.44 0.77
CA TYR A 63 -1.13 -7.39 0.56
C TYR A 63 -1.90 -7.11 1.86
N ASN A 64 -1.74 -5.91 2.39
CA ASN A 64 -2.52 -5.45 3.54
C ASN A 64 -3.62 -4.48 3.10
N GLY A 65 -4.86 -4.99 3.04
CA GLY A 65 -6.04 -4.24 2.58
C GLY A 65 -6.71 -3.40 3.66
N PHE A 66 -6.52 -3.74 4.93
CA PHE A 66 -7.16 -3.07 6.07
C PHE A 66 -6.11 -2.65 7.09
N TYR A 67 -6.23 -1.44 7.59
CA TYR A 67 -5.55 -1.03 8.80
C TYR A 67 -6.30 -1.64 9.99
N HIS A 68 -5.72 -2.66 10.60
CA HIS A 68 -6.14 -3.08 11.91
C HIS A 68 -5.46 -2.17 12.93
N ASP A 69 -6.21 -1.28 13.55
CA ASP A 69 -5.69 -0.35 14.55
C ASP A 69 -5.50 -0.98 15.92
N ALA A 70 -5.97 -2.22 16.11
CA ALA A 70 -5.82 -2.94 17.36
C ALA A 70 -4.34 -3.25 17.64
N GLU A 71 -3.86 -2.92 18.83
CA GLU A 71 -2.49 -3.17 19.28
C GLU A 71 -2.14 -4.66 19.23
N GLU A 72 -3.10 -5.53 19.52
CA GLU A 72 -2.96 -6.99 19.43
C GLU A 72 -2.67 -7.46 17.99
N ASP A 73 -3.33 -6.91 16.98
CA ASP A 73 -3.09 -7.28 15.58
C ASP A 73 -1.68 -6.86 15.13
N ARG A 74 -1.21 -5.70 15.60
CA ARG A 74 0.17 -5.24 15.33
C ARG A 74 1.21 -6.17 15.95
N ALA A 75 0.99 -6.59 17.19
CA ALA A 75 1.89 -7.50 17.88
C ALA A 75 1.97 -8.87 17.16
N ILE A 76 0.85 -9.39 16.66
CA ILE A 76 0.79 -10.62 15.87
C ILE A 76 1.54 -10.46 14.52
N ASP A 77 1.39 -9.32 13.87
CA ASP A 77 2.10 -9.02 12.62
C ASP A 77 3.62 -8.91 12.84
N GLU A 78 4.04 -8.27 13.92
CA GLU A 78 5.47 -8.16 14.28
C GLU A 78 6.06 -9.53 14.64
N GLU A 79 5.33 -10.35 15.41
CA GLU A 79 5.72 -11.73 15.72
C GLU A 79 5.97 -12.52 14.42
N ARG A 80 5.04 -12.44 13.47
CA ARG A 80 5.14 -13.09 12.15
C ARG A 80 6.37 -12.60 11.39
N LYS A 81 6.58 -11.27 11.29
CA LYS A 81 7.72 -10.68 10.59
C LYS A 81 9.05 -11.10 11.20
N ASN A 82 9.15 -11.09 12.53
CA ASN A 82 10.35 -11.51 13.25
C ASN A 82 10.65 -13.00 13.02
N ALA A 83 9.63 -13.86 13.09
CA ALA A 83 9.78 -15.28 12.84
C ALA A 83 10.24 -15.56 11.41
N LEU A 84 9.63 -14.95 10.40
CA LEU A 84 10.01 -15.10 8.99
C LEU A 84 11.43 -14.56 8.73
N ALA A 85 11.78 -13.41 9.30
CA ALA A 85 13.12 -12.84 9.19
C ALA A 85 14.20 -13.76 9.79
N SER A 86 13.92 -14.38 10.95
CA SER A 86 14.83 -15.34 11.59
C SER A 86 15.06 -16.60 10.74
N MET A 87 14.10 -16.95 9.90
CA MET A 87 14.19 -18.05 8.92
C MET A 87 14.82 -17.61 7.58
N GLY A 88 15.27 -16.38 7.47
CA GLY A 88 15.91 -15.82 6.27
C GLY A 88 14.97 -15.45 5.15
N TYR A 89 13.69 -15.19 5.46
CA TYR A 89 12.74 -14.64 4.49
C TYR A 89 12.68 -13.12 4.58
N GLY A 90 12.61 -12.46 3.43
CA GLY A 90 12.27 -11.05 3.34
C GLY A 90 10.75 -10.87 3.30
N ILE A 91 10.27 -9.70 3.73
CA ILE A 91 8.86 -9.33 3.62
C ILE A 91 8.78 -7.94 3.00
N ILE A 92 7.89 -7.77 2.03
CA ILE A 92 7.50 -6.48 1.47
C ILE A 92 5.99 -6.38 1.61
N THR A 93 5.53 -5.48 2.48
CA THR A 93 4.10 -5.24 2.65
C THR A 93 3.60 -4.21 1.64
N VAL A 94 2.54 -4.55 0.93
CA VAL A 94 1.84 -3.69 -0.02
C VAL A 94 0.53 -3.28 0.60
N SER A 95 0.46 -2.08 1.14
CA SER A 95 -0.79 -1.56 1.69
C SER A 95 -1.75 -1.16 0.57
N ARG A 96 -3.05 -1.10 0.89
CA ARG A 96 -4.05 -0.53 -0.03
C ARG A 96 -3.65 0.87 -0.48
N TYR A 97 -3.14 1.70 0.44
CA TYR A 97 -2.66 3.04 0.12
C TYR A 97 -1.56 3.00 -0.93
N SER A 98 -0.50 2.19 -0.69
CA SER A 98 0.62 2.11 -1.62
C SER A 98 0.23 1.54 -2.99
N PHE A 99 -0.79 0.69 -3.06
CA PHE A 99 -1.28 0.18 -4.33
C PHE A 99 -2.13 1.19 -5.10
N MET A 100 -2.92 2.01 -4.38
CA MET A 100 -3.84 2.99 -4.99
C MET A 100 -3.14 4.29 -5.41
N HIS A 101 -1.99 4.67 -4.80
CA HIS A 101 -1.29 5.92 -5.07
C HIS A 101 -0.04 5.69 -5.92
N ALA A 102 0.01 6.31 -7.11
CA ALA A 102 1.06 6.09 -8.11
C ALA A 102 2.48 6.21 -7.55
N SER A 103 2.79 7.29 -6.82
CA SER A 103 4.14 7.50 -6.27
C SER A 103 4.55 6.45 -5.24
N SER A 104 3.61 5.99 -4.41
CA SER A 104 3.85 4.94 -3.42
C SER A 104 3.99 3.58 -4.09
N PHE A 105 3.17 3.32 -5.12
CA PHE A 105 3.25 2.12 -5.93
C PHE A 105 4.62 1.98 -6.62
N VAL A 106 5.11 3.04 -7.24
CA VAL A 106 6.45 3.06 -7.87
C VAL A 106 7.53 2.65 -6.87
N ARG A 107 7.53 3.20 -5.66
CA ARG A 107 8.50 2.84 -4.60
C ARG A 107 8.46 1.35 -4.24
N VAL A 108 7.26 0.78 -4.15
CA VAL A 108 7.09 -0.65 -3.88
C VAL A 108 7.63 -1.48 -5.04
N MET A 109 7.30 -1.11 -6.30
CA MET A 109 7.81 -1.80 -7.49
C MET A 109 9.33 -1.76 -7.57
N GLU A 110 9.95 -0.62 -7.28
CA GLU A 110 11.41 -0.48 -7.25
C GLU A 110 12.05 -1.35 -6.14
N ALA A 111 11.42 -1.46 -4.98
CA ALA A 111 11.90 -2.33 -3.91
C ALA A 111 11.88 -3.81 -4.36
N ILE A 112 10.81 -4.25 -5.00
CA ILE A 112 10.68 -5.60 -5.55
C ILE A 112 11.69 -5.83 -6.68
N GLN A 113 11.83 -4.86 -7.59
CA GLN A 113 12.83 -4.94 -8.67
C GLN A 113 14.25 -5.12 -8.13
N ARG A 114 14.63 -4.36 -7.10
CA ARG A 114 15.95 -4.50 -6.44
C ARG A 114 16.13 -5.89 -5.84
N LYS A 115 15.12 -6.40 -5.13
CA LYS A 115 15.15 -7.75 -4.52
C LYS A 115 15.29 -8.84 -5.58
N GLU A 116 14.56 -8.74 -6.68
CA GLU A 116 14.58 -9.70 -7.77
C GLU A 116 15.76 -9.51 -8.76
N GLY A 117 16.56 -8.46 -8.58
CA GLY A 117 17.68 -8.13 -9.45
C GLY A 117 17.23 -7.75 -10.87
N VAL A 118 16.04 -7.14 -10.99
CA VAL A 118 15.57 -6.56 -12.25
C VAL A 118 16.35 -5.27 -12.49
N ARG A 119 17.17 -5.26 -13.55
CA ARG A 119 18.01 -4.09 -13.88
C ARG A 119 17.16 -3.03 -14.60
N PRO A 120 17.16 -1.76 -14.15
CA PRO A 120 16.44 -0.67 -14.83
C PRO A 120 16.81 -0.52 -16.31
N SER A 121 18.09 -0.73 -16.67
CA SER A 121 18.58 -0.69 -18.05
C SER A 121 17.98 -1.76 -18.99
N ARG A 122 17.29 -2.76 -18.45
CA ARG A 122 16.59 -3.81 -19.20
C ARG A 122 15.08 -3.57 -19.29
N LEU A 123 14.61 -2.42 -18.82
CA LEU A 123 13.22 -2.03 -18.94
C LEU A 123 13.02 -1.21 -20.23
N PRO A 124 11.84 -1.26 -20.86
CA PRO A 124 11.49 -0.37 -21.96
C PRO A 124 11.61 1.11 -21.54
N LYS A 125 11.85 2.01 -22.51
CA LYS A 125 11.96 3.46 -22.21
C LYS A 125 10.71 4.01 -21.54
N ASP A 126 9.53 3.56 -21.99
CA ASP A 126 8.22 4.01 -21.50
C ASP A 126 7.65 3.10 -20.40
N PHE A 127 8.54 2.32 -19.75
CA PHE A 127 8.11 1.29 -18.79
C PHE A 127 7.25 1.87 -17.65
N GLN A 128 7.60 3.03 -17.12
CA GLN A 128 6.83 3.64 -16.02
C GLN A 128 5.41 4.02 -16.45
N ILE A 129 5.25 4.50 -17.68
CA ILE A 129 3.92 4.82 -18.24
C ILE A 129 3.12 3.52 -18.39
N MET A 130 3.68 2.51 -19.02
CA MET A 130 3.03 1.20 -19.19
C MET A 130 2.67 0.56 -17.85
N GLN A 131 3.53 0.69 -16.85
CA GLN A 131 3.29 0.15 -15.51
C GLN A 131 2.15 0.88 -14.81
N GLU A 132 2.05 2.20 -14.97
CA GLU A 132 0.93 2.97 -14.44
C GLU A 132 -0.39 2.64 -15.15
N ASP A 133 -0.37 2.51 -16.48
CA ASP A 133 -1.54 2.09 -17.26
C ASP A 133 -2.02 0.71 -16.84
N LEU A 134 -1.10 -0.23 -16.67
CA LEU A 134 -1.40 -1.57 -16.16
C LEU A 134 -2.01 -1.50 -14.75
N ARG A 135 -1.43 -0.70 -13.85
CA ARG A 135 -1.95 -0.50 -12.50
C ARG A 135 -3.38 0.04 -12.53
N GLN A 136 -3.64 1.05 -13.33
CA GLN A 136 -4.98 1.62 -13.49
C GLN A 136 -5.96 0.61 -14.08
N PHE A 137 -5.52 -0.17 -15.07
CA PHE A 137 -6.34 -1.20 -15.68
C PHE A 137 -6.78 -2.27 -14.66
N VAL A 138 -5.85 -2.82 -13.88
CA VAL A 138 -6.17 -3.86 -12.88
C VAL A 138 -6.99 -3.32 -11.72
N LEU A 139 -6.84 -2.02 -11.39
CA LEU A 139 -7.59 -1.35 -10.32
C LEU A 139 -8.94 -0.79 -10.79
N ARG A 140 -9.23 -0.76 -12.09
CA ARG A 140 -10.42 -0.08 -12.64
C ARG A 140 -11.71 -0.48 -11.93
N ARG A 141 -11.95 -1.78 -11.76
CA ARG A 141 -13.15 -2.29 -11.08
C ARG A 141 -13.27 -1.78 -9.62
N PHE A 142 -12.15 -1.76 -8.90
CA PHE A 142 -12.11 -1.29 -7.52
C PHE A 142 -12.37 0.22 -7.43
N ILE A 143 -11.85 0.98 -8.38
CA ILE A 143 -12.06 2.43 -8.47
C ILE A 143 -13.52 2.72 -8.82
N GLU A 144 -14.11 2.01 -9.78
CA GLU A 144 -15.50 2.15 -10.19
C GLU A 144 -16.44 1.78 -9.04
N GLU A 145 -16.19 0.68 -8.35
CA GLU A 145 -17.00 0.26 -7.20
C GLU A 145 -16.91 1.26 -6.05
N LYS A 146 -15.72 1.77 -5.73
CA LYS A 146 -15.55 2.83 -4.73
C LYS A 146 -16.36 4.08 -5.10
N LYS A 147 -16.32 4.51 -6.37
CA LYS A 147 -17.10 5.66 -6.85
C LYS A 147 -18.60 5.41 -6.73
N ARG A 148 -19.06 4.19 -7.04
CA ARG A 148 -20.47 3.80 -6.90
C ARG A 148 -20.92 3.88 -5.43
N ILE A 149 -20.14 3.28 -4.51
CA ILE A 149 -20.44 3.32 -3.07
C ILE A 149 -20.45 4.75 -2.55
N GLN A 150 -19.45 5.57 -2.91
CA GLN A 150 -19.42 6.98 -2.49
C GLN A 150 -20.62 7.78 -3.00
N LYS A 151 -21.04 7.53 -4.25
CA LYS A 151 -22.25 8.18 -4.80
C LYS A 151 -23.50 7.78 -4.03
N GLN A 152 -23.64 6.49 -3.71
CA GLN A 152 -24.77 5.97 -2.93
C GLN A 152 -24.81 6.60 -1.53
N LEU A 153 -23.69 6.60 -0.81
CA LEU A 153 -23.61 7.19 0.52
C LEU A 153 -23.96 8.70 0.53
N ARG A 154 -23.53 9.43 -0.50
CA ARG A 154 -23.90 10.84 -0.64
C ARG A 154 -25.39 10.99 -0.86
N GLN A 155 -25.98 10.18 -1.73
CA GLN A 155 -27.40 10.21 -2.01
C GLN A 155 -28.24 9.86 -0.78
N ASP A 156 -27.84 8.82 -0.03
CA ASP A 156 -28.50 8.42 1.22
C ASP A 156 -28.42 9.53 2.30
N SER A 157 -27.32 10.28 2.35
CA SER A 157 -27.19 11.41 3.29
C SER A 157 -28.05 12.58 2.90
N GLU A 158 -28.17 12.92 1.62
CA GLU A 158 -29.04 13.94 1.10
C GLU A 158 -30.54 13.61 1.33
N ASP A 159 -30.91 12.35 1.13
CA ASP A 159 -32.27 11.86 1.38
C ASP A 159 -32.62 11.89 2.87
N ARG A 160 -31.69 11.55 3.77
CA ARG A 160 -31.88 11.68 5.22
C ARG A 160 -32.09 13.13 5.63
N GLN A 161 -31.25 14.03 5.18
CA GLN A 161 -31.40 15.48 5.46
C GLN A 161 -32.75 16.01 4.96
N ARG A 162 -33.22 15.58 3.79
CA ARG A 162 -34.53 15.97 3.26
C ARG A 162 -35.66 15.46 4.13
N ILE A 163 -35.61 14.20 4.58
CA ILE A 163 -36.60 13.59 5.46
C ILE A 163 -36.66 14.32 6.81
N ASP A 164 -35.51 14.64 7.38
CA ASP A 164 -35.41 15.34 8.65
C ASP A 164 -35.97 16.78 8.56
N LEU A 165 -35.67 17.47 7.45
CA LEU A 165 -36.24 18.78 7.17
C LEU A 165 -37.77 18.73 7.00
N GLU A 166 -38.26 17.73 6.30
CA GLU A 166 -39.72 17.53 6.06
C GLU A 166 -40.45 17.21 7.37
N LYS A 167 -39.83 16.41 8.25
CA LYS A 167 -40.36 16.17 9.61
C LYS A 167 -40.39 17.45 10.47
N ALA A 168 -39.29 18.22 10.46
CA ALA A 168 -39.23 19.48 11.20
C ALA A 168 -40.32 20.47 10.74
N MET A 169 -40.57 20.53 9.44
CA MET A 169 -41.68 21.34 8.89
C MET A 169 -43.06 20.86 9.33
N LEU A 170 -43.31 19.55 9.39
CA LEU A 170 -44.56 18.95 9.81
C LEU A 170 -44.82 19.12 11.31
N GLU A 171 -43.77 19.09 12.13
CA GLU A 171 -43.85 19.24 13.59
C GLU A 171 -43.96 20.71 14.04
N GLY A 172 -43.98 21.67 13.11
CA GLY A 172 -44.14 23.11 13.39
C GLY A 172 -42.97 23.72 14.17
N THR A 173 -41.80 23.03 14.19
CA THR A 173 -40.59 23.52 14.84
C THR A 173 -39.98 24.60 13.96
N THR A 174 -40.02 25.86 14.41
CA THR A 174 -39.33 26.95 13.72
C THR A 174 -37.84 26.73 13.73
N LEU A 175 -37.17 26.97 12.60
CA LEU A 175 -35.74 26.78 12.34
C LEU A 175 -34.82 27.74 13.19
N ASP A 176 -35.33 28.36 14.23
CA ASP A 176 -34.61 29.32 15.09
C ASP A 176 -34.03 28.70 16.37
N ASP A 177 -34.03 27.37 16.53
CA ASP A 177 -33.37 26.74 17.65
C ASP A 177 -31.86 26.51 17.33
N PRO A 178 -30.94 27.26 17.99
CA PRO A 178 -29.51 27.18 17.72
C PRO A 178 -28.88 25.83 18.09
N THR A 179 -29.64 24.92 18.68
CA THR A 179 -29.14 23.58 19.07
C THR A 179 -29.15 22.55 17.92
N ILE A 180 -29.78 22.89 16.75
CA ILE A 180 -29.85 21.96 15.60
C ILE A 180 -28.60 22.07 14.68
N ASN A 181 -27.71 23.04 14.92
CA ASN A 181 -26.58 23.32 14.05
C ASN A 181 -25.28 22.58 14.44
N GLU A 182 -25.32 21.66 15.38
CA GLU A 182 -24.23 20.71 15.55
C GLU A 182 -24.46 19.49 14.66
N ALA A 183 -24.18 19.66 13.36
CA ALA A 183 -23.88 18.51 12.51
C ALA A 183 -22.74 17.73 13.19
N PRO A 184 -22.85 16.40 13.37
CA PRO A 184 -21.73 15.62 13.86
C PRO A 184 -20.55 15.90 12.93
N ALA A 185 -19.48 16.45 13.47
CA ALA A 185 -18.24 16.66 12.76
C ALA A 185 -17.87 15.34 12.10
N ILE A 186 -17.84 15.34 10.77
CA ILE A 186 -17.22 14.27 9.99
C ILE A 186 -15.71 14.51 10.13
N ASP A 187 -15.24 14.32 11.36
CA ASP A 187 -13.83 14.30 11.70
C ASP A 187 -13.48 12.82 11.75
N ASP A 188 -12.98 12.34 10.64
CA ASP A 188 -12.01 11.25 10.49
C ASP A 188 -11.87 10.82 9.02
N MET A 189 -11.95 11.80 8.11
CA MET A 189 -11.21 11.65 6.86
C MET A 189 -10.08 12.66 6.89
N GLN A 190 -8.95 12.25 7.48
CA GLN A 190 -7.70 12.98 7.39
C GLN A 190 -7.52 13.46 5.96
N THR A 191 -7.79 14.73 5.75
CA THR A 191 -7.26 15.49 4.63
C THR A 191 -5.75 15.43 4.77
N VAL A 192 -5.14 14.49 4.08
CA VAL A 192 -3.70 14.47 3.89
C VAL A 192 -3.37 15.78 3.19
N LYS A 193 -2.87 16.73 3.96
CA LYS A 193 -2.17 17.89 3.42
C LYS A 193 -1.07 17.34 2.52
N ILE A 194 -1.18 17.66 1.24
CA ILE A 194 -0.11 17.43 0.29
C ILE A 194 0.94 18.48 0.61
N ASP A 195 1.89 18.12 1.49
CA ASP A 195 3.10 18.91 1.66
C ASP A 195 3.90 18.78 0.37
N SER A 196 3.94 19.85 -0.37
CA SER A 196 4.86 20.05 -1.48
C SER A 196 6.29 19.90 -0.96
N PRO A 197 7.16 19.08 -1.56
CA PRO A 197 8.55 19.01 -1.15
C PRO A 197 9.21 20.37 -1.40
N SER A 198 9.53 21.08 -0.33
CA SER A 198 10.43 22.23 -0.34
C SER A 198 11.77 21.76 -0.88
N PHE A 199 12.11 22.21 -2.08
CA PHE A 199 13.43 22.07 -2.66
C PHE A 199 14.39 23.01 -1.88
N ALA A 200 15.00 22.48 -0.82
CA ALA A 200 16.11 23.16 -0.17
C ALA A 200 17.34 23.06 -1.07
N GLN A 201 17.69 24.18 -1.66
CA GLN A 201 18.98 24.42 -2.29
C GLN A 201 20.08 24.24 -1.24
N THR A 202 20.86 23.18 -1.33
CA THR A 202 22.14 23.12 -0.65
C THR A 202 23.21 23.62 -1.61
N SER A 203 23.60 24.86 -1.36
CA SER A 203 24.78 25.50 -1.93
C SER A 203 26.04 24.76 -1.51
N SER A 204 26.88 24.53 -2.48
CA SER A 204 28.34 24.62 -2.49
C SER A 204 29.07 24.47 -1.14
N LEU A 205 29.82 23.40 -1.01
CA LEU A 205 31.07 23.38 -0.27
C LEU A 205 32.12 22.67 -1.10
N ALA A 206 33.09 23.45 -1.55
CA ALA A 206 34.27 23.02 -2.24
C ALA A 206 35.17 22.15 -1.33
N PRO A 207 35.92 21.19 -1.87
CA PRO A 207 36.90 20.45 -1.07
C PRO A 207 38.19 21.26 -0.95
N GLU A 208 38.55 21.61 0.28
CA GLU A 208 39.90 22.06 0.59
C GLU A 208 40.87 20.89 0.49
N GLY A 209 41.94 21.16 -0.24
CA GLY A 209 43.03 20.23 -0.43
C GLY A 209 43.85 20.04 0.86
N ARG A 210 44.36 18.83 1.03
CA ARG A 210 45.61 18.58 1.78
C ARG A 210 46.52 17.67 0.97
N ILE A 211 47.57 18.32 0.54
CA ILE A 211 48.85 17.79 0.10
C ILE A 211 49.64 17.32 1.34
N PHE A 212 50.47 16.32 1.15
CA PHE A 212 51.67 15.84 1.91
C PHE A 212 51.57 14.35 2.18
N GLY A 213 52.56 13.56 1.92
CA GLY A 213 53.98 13.80 1.65
C GLY A 213 54.62 12.42 1.53
N ALA A 214 55.62 12.35 0.70
CA ALA A 214 56.47 11.19 0.48
C ALA A 214 57.32 10.92 1.74
N GLY A 215 57.74 9.67 1.87
CA GLY A 215 58.82 9.36 2.77
C GLY A 215 59.01 7.88 3.08
N SER A 216 59.99 7.29 2.39
CA SER A 216 60.83 6.15 2.75
C SER A 216 60.23 4.76 2.72
#